data_c35d34d2ceec27dd5e2d46bde9ac92b2
#
_entry.id   c35d34d2ceec27dd5e2d46bde9ac92b2
#
_cell.length_a   1.000
_cell.length_b   1.000
_cell.length_c   1.000
_cell.angle_alpha   90.00
_cell.angle_beta   90.00
_cell.angle_gamma   90.00
#
_symmetry.space_group_name_H-M   'P 1'
#
loop_
_entity.id
_entity.type
_entity.pdbx_description
1 polymer ?
#
loop_
_entity_poly.entity_id
_entity_poly.type
_entity_poly.pdbx_seq_one_letter_code
_entity_poly.pdbx_strand_id
1 'polypeptide(L)'
;NECGYGINFEKTYDWVKALDKTRPVQYERGGYDSKTDIYCPMYIDYEESEKYCKSDGVKPYIQCEYAHAMGNSEGGFKEYWDLIRKYPKYQGGYIWDFVDQGIRDKSPVTGKEIFTYGGDYGRYPASDYNFNCNGIIAPDRRLNPHAYEIQYYHQNVWIKDLDAVNGAFKVYNENFFKNIDDLNL
;
A
#
# COMPACT_ATOMS: atom_id res chain seq x y z
N ASN A 1 -3.16 -3.20 -14.94
CA ASN A 1 -4.23 -3.33 -13.98
C ASN A 1 -5.48 -2.57 -14.45
N GLU A 2 -6.57 -2.57 -13.67
CA GLU A 2 -7.85 -1.90 -13.97
C GLU A 2 -8.50 -2.26 -15.32
N CYS A 3 -7.99 -3.26 -15.99
CA CYS A 3 -8.63 -3.86 -17.16
C CYS A 3 -9.60 -4.96 -16.72
N GLY A 4 -10.54 -5.33 -17.55
CA GLY A 4 -11.40 -6.48 -17.28
C GLY A 4 -10.63 -7.80 -17.24
N TYR A 5 -11.23 -8.83 -16.66
CA TYR A 5 -10.71 -10.21 -16.72
C TYR A 5 -11.09 -10.89 -18.04
N GLY A 6 -10.22 -11.71 -18.60
CA GLY A 6 -10.51 -12.44 -19.83
C GLY A 6 -9.38 -13.35 -20.28
N ILE A 7 -9.59 -14.01 -21.41
CA ILE A 7 -8.73 -15.06 -21.95
C ILE A 7 -7.25 -14.64 -22.10
N ASN A 8 -6.96 -13.38 -22.36
CA ASN A 8 -5.59 -12.91 -22.49
C ASN A 8 -4.83 -13.00 -21.16
N PHE A 9 -5.49 -12.68 -20.04
CA PHE A 9 -4.90 -12.81 -18.71
C PHE A 9 -4.69 -14.28 -18.32
N GLU A 10 -5.65 -15.14 -18.65
CA GLU A 10 -5.54 -16.58 -18.40
C GLU A 10 -4.33 -17.17 -19.13
N LYS A 11 -4.22 -16.87 -20.43
CA LYS A 11 -3.09 -17.34 -21.26
C LYS A 11 -1.76 -16.73 -20.80
N THR A 12 -1.75 -15.47 -20.41
CA THR A 12 -0.55 -14.82 -19.86
C THR A 12 -0.11 -15.48 -18.56
N TYR A 13 -1.04 -15.77 -17.67
CA TYR A 13 -0.75 -16.52 -16.44
C TYR A 13 -0.12 -17.88 -16.76
N ASP A 14 -0.73 -18.68 -17.64
CA ASP A 14 -0.23 -20.01 -18.02
C ASP A 14 1.17 -19.91 -18.64
N TRP A 15 1.37 -18.93 -19.51
CA TRP A 15 2.68 -18.69 -20.13
C TRP A 15 3.75 -18.30 -19.12
N VAL A 16 3.47 -17.37 -18.22
CA VAL A 16 4.41 -16.95 -17.16
C VAL A 16 4.73 -18.13 -16.23
N LYS A 17 3.72 -18.91 -15.82
CA LYS A 17 3.93 -20.11 -14.98
C LYS A 17 4.68 -21.23 -15.69
N ALA A 18 4.61 -21.29 -17.01
CA ALA A 18 5.43 -22.22 -17.78
C ALA A 18 6.92 -21.84 -17.79
N LEU A 19 7.20 -20.52 -17.78
CA LEU A 19 8.58 -20.00 -17.73
C LEU A 19 9.15 -20.00 -16.30
N ASP A 20 8.32 -19.64 -15.32
CA ASP A 20 8.75 -19.54 -13.91
C ASP A 20 7.70 -20.15 -12.98
N LYS A 21 8.04 -21.30 -12.41
CA LYS A 21 7.21 -22.03 -11.44
C LYS A 21 7.49 -21.63 -9.99
N THR A 22 8.48 -20.78 -9.74
CA THR A 22 8.97 -20.50 -8.37
C THR A 22 8.29 -19.30 -7.75
N ARG A 23 7.87 -18.33 -8.55
CA ARG A 23 7.23 -17.10 -8.08
C ARG A 23 5.72 -17.13 -8.24
N PRO A 24 4.95 -16.59 -7.28
CA PRO A 24 3.52 -16.38 -7.46
C PRO A 24 3.27 -15.33 -8.55
N VAL A 25 2.16 -15.51 -9.28
CA VAL A 25 1.68 -14.59 -10.30
C VAL A 25 0.36 -14.04 -9.82
N GLN A 26 0.22 -12.72 -9.83
CA GLN A 26 -1.01 -12.06 -9.39
C GLN A 26 -1.60 -11.18 -10.47
N TYR A 27 -2.92 -11.02 -10.42
CA TYR A 27 -3.67 -10.05 -11.21
C TYR A 27 -4.85 -9.50 -10.40
N GLU A 28 -4.99 -8.18 -10.35
CA GLU A 28 -5.95 -7.47 -9.51
C GLU A 28 -7.39 -7.94 -9.76
N ARG A 29 -7.82 -8.06 -11.03
CA ARG A 29 -9.15 -8.55 -11.40
C ARG A 29 -9.27 -10.08 -11.41
N GLY A 30 -8.26 -10.78 -10.93
CA GLY A 30 -8.24 -12.24 -10.91
C GLY A 30 -9.24 -12.89 -9.95
N GLY A 31 -9.67 -12.20 -8.90
CA GLY A 31 -10.63 -12.72 -7.94
C GLY A 31 -10.17 -13.99 -7.22
N TYR A 32 -11.13 -14.82 -6.78
CA TYR A 32 -10.85 -16.00 -5.96
C TYR A 32 -10.44 -17.23 -6.79
N ASP A 33 -11.08 -17.47 -7.93
CA ASP A 33 -11.04 -18.75 -8.64
C ASP A 33 -10.30 -18.70 -9.98
N SER A 34 -9.79 -17.53 -10.35
CA SER A 34 -9.17 -17.34 -11.64
C SER A 34 -7.66 -17.53 -11.61
N LYS A 35 -7.02 -17.31 -12.75
CA LYS A 35 -5.59 -17.45 -12.97
C LYS A 35 -4.80 -16.35 -12.25
N THR A 36 -4.78 -16.42 -10.92
CA THR A 36 -3.97 -15.63 -10.01
C THR A 36 -3.63 -16.45 -8.78
N ASP A 37 -2.40 -16.41 -8.30
CA ASP A 37 -1.97 -17.13 -7.10
C ASP A 37 -2.33 -16.40 -5.81
N ILE A 38 -2.57 -15.09 -5.90
CA ILE A 38 -2.87 -14.20 -4.78
C ILE A 38 -4.22 -13.53 -5.05
N TYR A 39 -5.05 -13.43 -4.02
CA TYR A 39 -6.20 -12.53 -4.04
C TYR A 39 -5.70 -11.12 -3.78
N CYS A 40 -5.75 -10.25 -4.80
CA CYS A 40 -5.15 -8.93 -4.71
C CYS A 40 -6.07 -7.81 -5.24
N PRO A 41 -7.19 -7.54 -4.55
CA PRO A 41 -8.11 -6.46 -4.92
C PRO A 41 -7.53 -5.08 -4.56
N MET A 42 -8.21 -4.02 -5.05
CA MET A 42 -7.97 -2.63 -4.68
C MET A 42 -9.01 -2.13 -3.69
N TYR A 43 -8.59 -1.31 -2.73
CA TYR A 43 -9.46 -0.47 -1.87
C TYR A 43 -10.63 -1.21 -1.22
N ILE A 44 -10.39 -2.45 -0.82
CA ILE A 44 -11.37 -3.21 -0.05
C ILE A 44 -11.39 -2.68 1.38
N ASP A 45 -12.58 -2.44 1.91
CA ASP A 45 -12.77 -1.98 3.27
C ASP A 45 -12.46 -3.05 4.33
N TYR A 46 -12.54 -2.68 5.60
CA TYR A 46 -12.19 -3.56 6.71
C TYR A 46 -13.14 -4.75 6.84
N GLU A 47 -14.44 -4.52 6.62
CA GLU A 47 -15.48 -5.55 6.80
C GLU A 47 -15.34 -6.63 5.72
N GLU A 48 -15.23 -6.23 4.47
CA GLU A 48 -15.02 -7.17 3.36
C GLU A 48 -13.64 -7.84 3.44
N SER A 49 -12.60 -7.13 3.89
CA SER A 49 -11.29 -7.72 4.16
C SER A 49 -11.38 -8.80 5.23
N GLU A 50 -12.04 -8.53 6.36
CA GLU A 50 -12.23 -9.52 7.43
C GLU A 50 -13.09 -10.70 6.97
N LYS A 51 -14.12 -10.44 6.17
CA LYS A 51 -14.98 -11.47 5.60
C LYS A 51 -14.20 -12.44 4.72
N TYR A 52 -13.32 -11.93 3.85
CA TYR A 52 -12.44 -12.80 3.08
C TYR A 52 -11.51 -13.61 3.99
N CYS A 53 -10.91 -12.98 5.00
CA CYS A 53 -10.03 -13.68 5.95
C CYS A 53 -10.72 -14.82 6.68
N LYS A 54 -12.00 -14.69 7.00
CA LYS A 54 -12.84 -15.71 7.66
C LYS A 54 -13.40 -16.76 6.70
N SER A 55 -13.34 -16.54 5.40
CA SER A 55 -13.88 -17.45 4.38
C SER A 55 -12.98 -18.67 4.18
N ASP A 56 -13.49 -19.67 3.46
CA ASP A 56 -12.73 -20.84 3.02
C ASP A 56 -11.74 -20.55 1.89
N GLY A 57 -11.61 -19.31 1.46
CA GLY A 57 -10.63 -18.89 0.45
C GLY A 57 -9.21 -19.24 0.89
N VAL A 58 -8.46 -19.93 0.01
CA VAL A 58 -7.13 -20.46 0.32
C VAL A 58 -5.98 -19.56 -0.14
N LYS A 59 -6.27 -18.55 -0.97
CA LYS A 59 -5.22 -17.67 -1.50
C LYS A 59 -4.77 -16.67 -0.43
N PRO A 60 -3.48 -16.37 -0.35
CA PRO A 60 -3.01 -15.22 0.42
C PRO A 60 -3.68 -13.95 -0.09
N TYR A 61 -3.95 -13.03 0.81
CA TYR A 61 -4.62 -11.77 0.54
C TYR A 61 -3.65 -10.61 0.66
N ILE A 62 -3.50 -9.83 -0.41
CA ILE A 62 -2.69 -8.61 -0.46
C ILE A 62 -3.50 -7.58 -1.24
N GLN A 63 -3.81 -6.44 -0.66
CA GLN A 63 -4.38 -5.35 -1.45
C GLN A 63 -3.30 -4.75 -2.36
N CYS A 64 -3.50 -4.79 -3.68
CA CYS A 64 -2.56 -4.19 -4.62
C CYS A 64 -2.56 -2.66 -4.54
N GLU A 65 -3.63 -2.07 -4.06
CA GLU A 65 -3.74 -0.66 -3.67
C GLU A 65 -4.69 -0.53 -2.49
N TYR A 66 -4.30 0.27 -1.48
CA TYR A 66 -5.17 0.67 -0.37
C TYR A 66 -4.76 2.05 0.14
N ALA A 67 -5.59 2.65 1.00
CA ALA A 67 -5.31 3.92 1.66
C ALA A 67 -4.88 5.02 0.67
N HIS A 68 -5.74 5.32 -0.31
CA HIS A 68 -5.51 6.35 -1.33
C HIS A 68 -5.34 7.73 -0.70
N ALA A 69 -4.20 8.37 -0.92
CA ALA A 69 -3.75 9.57 -0.20
C ALA A 69 -4.12 10.90 -0.86
N MET A 70 -5.10 10.95 -1.75
CA MET A 70 -5.49 12.18 -2.42
C MET A 70 -6.22 13.14 -1.47
N GLY A 71 -5.66 14.34 -1.30
CA GLY A 71 -6.24 15.37 -0.41
C GLY A 71 -6.18 14.95 1.06
N ASN A 72 -7.30 15.03 1.76
CA ASN A 72 -7.43 14.64 3.17
C ASN A 72 -8.22 13.32 3.29
N SER A 73 -7.78 12.29 2.62
CA SER A 73 -8.50 11.02 2.49
C SER A 73 -7.83 9.83 3.14
N GLU A 74 -6.55 9.89 3.40
CA GLU A 74 -5.78 8.78 3.96
C GLU A 74 -5.95 8.70 5.49
N GLY A 75 -6.06 7.46 5.98
CA GLY A 75 -6.24 7.16 7.40
C GLY A 75 -6.76 5.75 7.62
N GLY A 76 -7.04 5.38 8.87
CA GLY A 76 -7.57 4.06 9.22
C GLY A 76 -6.55 2.94 9.10
N PHE A 77 -5.26 3.24 9.20
CA PHE A 77 -4.20 2.23 9.16
C PHE A 77 -4.30 1.24 10.31
N LYS A 78 -4.76 1.71 11.47
CA LYS A 78 -4.97 0.85 12.64
C LYS A 78 -5.85 -0.35 12.30
N GLU A 79 -7.00 -0.09 11.69
CA GLU A 79 -8.00 -1.11 11.38
C GLU A 79 -7.45 -2.14 10.38
N TYR A 80 -6.76 -1.71 9.34
CA TYR A 80 -6.10 -2.60 8.39
C TYR A 80 -5.01 -3.43 9.06
N TRP A 81 -4.14 -2.80 9.83
CA TRP A 81 -3.01 -3.48 10.47
C TRP A 81 -3.42 -4.40 11.62
N ASP A 82 -4.50 -4.10 12.32
CA ASP A 82 -5.11 -5.02 13.28
C ASP A 82 -5.58 -6.30 12.58
N LEU A 83 -6.17 -6.18 11.38
CA LEU A 83 -6.57 -7.35 10.58
C LEU A 83 -5.37 -8.12 10.03
N ILE A 84 -4.36 -7.42 9.52
CA ILE A 84 -3.12 -8.04 9.03
C ILE A 84 -2.43 -8.84 10.14
N ARG A 85 -2.35 -8.29 11.34
CA ARG A 85 -1.78 -8.98 12.50
C ARG A 85 -2.64 -10.14 13.01
N LYS A 86 -3.95 -10.04 12.87
CA LYS A 86 -4.92 -11.03 13.34
C LYS A 86 -5.03 -12.24 12.41
N TYR A 87 -4.98 -12.03 11.12
CA TYR A 87 -5.25 -13.06 10.11
C TYR A 87 -4.02 -13.36 9.25
N PRO A 88 -3.39 -14.54 9.41
CA PRO A 88 -2.22 -14.93 8.60
C PRO A 88 -2.48 -14.92 7.09
N LYS A 89 -3.74 -15.02 6.67
CA LYS A 89 -4.14 -14.93 5.26
C LYS A 89 -3.93 -13.52 4.70
N TYR A 90 -4.09 -12.47 5.52
CA TYR A 90 -3.90 -11.08 5.11
C TYR A 90 -2.44 -10.68 5.25
N GLN A 91 -1.74 -10.65 4.13
CA GLN A 91 -0.29 -10.46 4.08
C GLN A 91 0.15 -8.99 3.98
N GLY A 92 -0.79 -8.07 3.79
CA GLY A 92 -0.51 -6.64 3.69
C GLY A 92 -1.17 -5.96 2.49
N GLY A 93 -0.64 -4.81 2.13
CA GLY A 93 -1.13 -4.01 1.01
C GLY A 93 -0.10 -2.97 0.56
N TYR A 94 -0.34 -2.37 -0.59
CA TYR A 94 0.46 -1.30 -1.15
C TYR A 94 -0.33 0.01 -1.12
N ILE A 95 0.22 1.02 -0.45
CA ILE A 95 -0.41 2.34 -0.38
C ILE A 95 -0.35 3.02 -1.75
N TRP A 96 -1.42 3.62 -2.19
CA TRP A 96 -1.43 4.48 -3.35
C TRP A 96 -1.38 5.96 -2.93
N ASP A 97 -0.22 6.66 -3.13
CA ASP A 97 1.04 6.05 -3.54
C ASP A 97 2.20 6.60 -2.68
N PHE A 98 3.43 6.45 -3.14
CA PHE A 98 4.58 6.82 -2.31
C PHE A 98 4.94 8.30 -2.42
N VAL A 99 4.99 8.85 -3.62
CA VAL A 99 5.44 10.24 -3.88
C VAL A 99 4.44 10.96 -4.76
N ASP A 100 4.00 12.14 -4.35
CA ASP A 100 3.24 13.03 -5.23
C ASP A 100 3.95 13.20 -6.58
N GLN A 101 3.25 12.96 -7.68
CA GLN A 101 3.81 12.88 -9.03
C GLN A 101 3.95 14.27 -9.68
N GLY A 102 4.37 15.27 -8.91
CA GLY A 102 4.63 16.62 -9.40
C GLY A 102 6.05 16.80 -9.93
N ILE A 103 6.19 17.59 -10.99
CA ILE A 103 7.49 17.92 -11.61
C ILE A 103 7.92 19.31 -11.13
N ARG A 104 9.16 19.41 -10.65
CA ARG A 104 9.72 20.68 -10.17
C ARG A 104 9.91 21.65 -11.34
N ASP A 105 9.36 22.86 -11.21
CA ASP A 105 9.44 23.93 -12.19
C ASP A 105 9.34 25.30 -11.51
N LYS A 106 9.35 26.35 -12.29
CA LYS A 106 9.16 27.73 -11.83
C LYS A 106 7.85 28.29 -12.35
N SER A 107 7.08 28.94 -11.47
CA SER A 107 5.87 29.65 -11.86
C SER A 107 6.20 30.73 -12.89
N PRO A 108 5.55 30.73 -14.06
CA PRO A 108 5.77 31.77 -15.08
C PRO A 108 5.27 33.14 -14.63
N VAL A 109 4.43 33.20 -13.59
CA VAL A 109 3.85 34.45 -13.06
C VAL A 109 4.71 35.02 -11.93
N THR A 110 5.16 34.18 -11.00
CA THR A 110 5.83 34.65 -9.77
C THR A 110 7.32 34.35 -9.74
N GLY A 111 7.83 33.51 -10.63
CA GLY A 111 9.21 33.01 -10.64
C GLY A 111 9.56 32.07 -9.47
N LYS A 112 8.62 31.81 -8.56
CA LYS A 112 8.84 30.91 -7.43
C LYS A 112 8.81 29.46 -7.88
N GLU A 113 9.54 28.59 -7.15
CA GLU A 113 9.48 27.16 -7.32
C GLU A 113 8.05 26.64 -7.07
N ILE A 114 7.58 25.78 -7.94
CA ILE A 114 6.30 25.09 -7.87
C ILE A 114 6.47 23.65 -8.32
N PHE A 115 5.44 22.84 -8.07
CA PHE A 115 5.33 21.50 -8.65
C PHE A 115 4.17 21.48 -9.62
N THR A 116 4.48 21.16 -10.87
CA THR A 116 3.57 21.17 -12.00
C THR A 116 3.07 19.78 -12.33
N TYR A 117 1.90 19.71 -12.94
CA TYR A 117 1.30 18.46 -13.42
C TYR A 117 0.26 18.73 -14.51
N GLY A 118 -0.12 17.69 -15.23
CA GLY A 118 -1.24 17.67 -16.19
C GLY A 118 -1.43 18.94 -17.00
N GLY A 119 -2.43 19.73 -16.62
CA GLY A 119 -2.83 20.97 -17.34
C GLY A 119 -1.77 22.06 -17.44
N ASP A 120 -0.69 22.02 -16.65
CA ASP A 120 0.42 22.96 -16.74
C ASP A 120 1.23 22.78 -18.06
N TYR A 121 1.12 21.64 -18.71
CA TYR A 121 1.81 21.30 -19.94
C TYR A 121 0.95 21.47 -21.20
N GLY A 122 -0.11 22.24 -21.11
CA GLY A 122 -0.98 22.60 -22.21
C GLY A 122 -2.35 21.92 -22.17
N ARG A 123 -3.14 22.21 -23.20
CA ARG A 123 -4.53 21.76 -23.27
C ARG A 123 -4.67 20.24 -23.47
N TYR A 124 -3.70 19.62 -24.08
CA TYR A 124 -3.66 18.19 -24.33
C TYR A 124 -2.27 17.64 -23.97
N PRO A 125 -2.20 16.47 -23.32
CA PRO A 125 -3.30 15.63 -22.86
C PRO A 125 -4.16 16.29 -21.77
N ALA A 126 -5.37 15.78 -21.59
CA ALA A 126 -6.27 16.23 -20.54
C ALA A 126 -5.64 16.06 -19.15
N SER A 127 -6.13 16.82 -18.18
CA SER A 127 -5.67 16.74 -16.78
C SER A 127 -6.78 16.21 -15.90
N ASP A 128 -6.43 15.27 -15.01
CA ASP A 128 -7.30 14.81 -13.92
C ASP A 128 -7.08 15.66 -12.64
N TYR A 129 -6.72 16.92 -12.80
CA TYR A 129 -6.46 17.87 -11.70
C TYR A 129 -5.40 17.32 -10.72
N ASN A 130 -5.71 17.26 -9.43
CA ASN A 130 -4.79 16.81 -8.39
C ASN A 130 -4.76 15.28 -8.21
N PHE A 131 -5.27 14.49 -9.14
CA PHE A 131 -5.31 13.04 -9.04
C PHE A 131 -3.91 12.37 -9.03
N ASN A 132 -2.88 13.12 -9.32
CA ASN A 132 -1.48 12.72 -9.19
C ASN A 132 -0.84 13.12 -7.85
N CYS A 133 -1.58 13.80 -6.96
CA CYS A 133 -1.12 14.21 -5.63
C CYS A 133 -1.65 13.23 -4.58
N ASN A 134 -1.13 12.01 -4.62
CA ASN A 134 -1.55 10.87 -3.79
C ASN A 134 -0.43 10.35 -2.90
N GLY A 135 0.68 11.08 -2.82
CA GLY A 135 1.89 10.61 -2.18
C GLY A 135 1.85 10.65 -0.65
N ILE A 136 2.48 9.66 -0.02
CA ILE A 136 2.87 9.71 1.39
C ILE A 136 3.81 10.89 1.63
N ILE A 137 4.59 11.24 0.62
CA ILE A 137 5.52 12.37 0.63
C ILE A 137 5.31 13.27 -0.57
N ALA A 138 5.58 14.56 -0.39
CA ALA A 138 5.56 15.56 -1.44
C ALA A 138 6.66 15.35 -2.50
N PRO A 139 6.59 16.00 -3.69
CA PRO A 139 7.58 15.82 -4.73
C PRO A 139 9.01 16.22 -4.31
N ASP A 140 9.15 17.14 -3.36
CA ASP A 140 10.42 17.55 -2.76
C ASP A 140 10.87 16.67 -1.59
N ARG A 141 10.15 15.56 -1.35
CA ARG A 141 10.42 14.57 -0.30
C ARG A 141 10.05 15.02 1.12
N ARG A 142 9.38 16.13 1.30
CA ARG A 142 8.78 16.47 2.61
C ARG A 142 7.67 15.47 2.94
N LEU A 143 7.58 15.09 4.21
CA LEU A 143 6.53 14.23 4.70
C LEU A 143 5.17 14.94 4.64
N ASN A 144 4.17 14.29 4.08
CA ASN A 144 2.79 14.71 4.23
C ASN A 144 2.27 14.30 5.64
N PRO A 145 1.22 14.92 6.16
CA PRO A 145 0.76 14.66 7.54
C PRO A 145 0.48 13.19 7.85
N HIS A 146 -0.08 12.45 6.91
CA HIS A 146 -0.40 11.03 7.06
C HIS A 146 0.84 10.11 7.11
N ALA A 147 2.00 10.58 6.68
CA ALA A 147 3.24 9.80 6.75
C ALA A 147 3.60 9.35 8.18
N TYR A 148 3.22 10.12 9.19
CA TYR A 148 3.48 9.79 10.59
C TYR A 148 2.60 8.65 11.09
N GLU A 149 1.35 8.57 10.66
CA GLU A 149 0.47 7.44 10.99
C GLU A 149 0.99 6.16 10.32
N ILE A 150 1.40 6.26 9.05
CA ILE A 150 2.02 5.15 8.32
C ILE A 150 3.26 4.66 9.05
N GLN A 151 4.18 5.56 9.41
CA GLN A 151 5.39 5.21 10.16
C GLN A 151 5.06 4.45 11.44
N TYR A 152 4.03 4.90 12.18
CA TYR A 152 3.62 4.26 13.42
C TYR A 152 3.09 2.84 13.20
N TYR A 153 2.19 2.63 12.21
CA TYR A 153 1.59 1.30 12.02
C TYR A 153 2.49 0.34 11.25
N HIS A 154 3.46 0.84 10.49
CA HIS A 154 4.42 0.03 9.73
C HIS A 154 5.71 -0.27 10.51
N GLN A 155 5.83 0.16 11.78
CA GLN A 155 6.98 -0.18 12.59
C GLN A 155 7.01 -1.69 12.89
N ASN A 156 8.20 -2.26 12.86
CA ASN A 156 8.41 -3.69 13.12
C ASN A 156 8.78 -4.00 14.57
N VAL A 157 9.05 -2.96 15.36
CA VAL A 157 9.42 -3.11 16.78
C VAL A 157 8.47 -2.31 17.63
N TRP A 158 7.85 -2.97 18.60
CA TRP A 158 6.85 -2.37 19.47
C TRP A 158 7.27 -2.46 20.92
N ILE A 159 7.00 -1.41 21.67
CA ILE A 159 7.06 -1.42 23.13
C ILE A 159 5.64 -1.64 23.63
N LYS A 160 5.44 -2.73 24.36
CA LYS A 160 4.13 -3.15 24.90
C LYS A 160 4.25 -3.40 26.41
N ASP A 161 3.12 -3.51 27.09
CA ASP A 161 3.02 -3.86 28.51
C ASP A 161 3.91 -3.00 29.40
N LEU A 162 3.86 -1.66 29.21
CA LEU A 162 4.64 -0.71 30.00
C LEU A 162 4.15 -0.71 31.45
N ASP A 163 5.01 -1.14 32.37
CA ASP A 163 4.88 -0.95 33.81
C ASP A 163 5.79 0.18 34.25
N ALA A 164 5.23 1.38 34.27
CA ALA A 164 5.99 2.60 34.61
C ALA A 164 6.43 2.60 36.09
N VAL A 165 5.74 1.87 36.96
CA VAL A 165 6.06 1.83 38.41
C VAL A 165 7.33 1.01 38.66
N ASN A 166 7.45 -0.12 37.96
CA ASN A 166 8.61 -1.00 38.10
C ASN A 166 9.67 -0.77 37.02
N GLY A 167 9.45 0.16 36.09
CA GLY A 167 10.36 0.43 35.00
C GLY A 167 10.49 -0.74 34.00
N ALA A 168 9.45 -1.56 33.88
CA ALA A 168 9.46 -2.75 33.04
C ALA A 168 8.59 -2.55 31.78
N PHE A 169 9.02 -3.11 30.66
CA PHE A 169 8.26 -3.15 29.42
C PHE A 169 8.65 -4.38 28.60
N LYS A 170 7.81 -4.74 27.63
CA LYS A 170 8.11 -5.78 26.65
C LYS A 170 8.44 -5.16 25.30
N VAL A 171 9.52 -5.61 24.71
CA VAL A 171 9.85 -5.34 23.31
C VAL A 171 9.33 -6.48 22.45
N TYR A 172 8.53 -6.15 21.47
CA TYR A 172 7.93 -7.11 20.55
C TYR A 172 8.50 -6.88 19.15
N ASN A 173 9.16 -7.91 18.62
CA ASN A 173 9.77 -7.90 17.29
C ASN A 173 8.80 -8.54 16.28
N GLU A 174 8.27 -7.76 15.34
CA GLU A 174 7.41 -8.23 14.23
C GLU A 174 8.20 -8.56 12.96
N ASN A 175 9.53 -8.45 12.95
CA ASN A 175 10.32 -8.90 11.80
C ASN A 175 10.25 -10.43 11.67
N PHE A 176 10.01 -10.93 10.45
CA PHE A 176 9.96 -12.36 10.18
C PHE A 176 11.34 -13.02 10.12
N PHE A 177 12.37 -12.28 9.67
CA PHE A 177 13.68 -12.83 9.32
C PHE A 177 14.84 -12.08 9.95
N LYS A 178 14.58 -11.13 10.85
CA LYS A 178 15.60 -10.28 11.47
C LYS A 178 15.46 -10.26 12.99
N ASN A 179 16.55 -10.56 13.70
CA ASN A 179 16.69 -10.25 15.11
C ASN A 179 16.90 -8.76 15.33
N ILE A 180 16.71 -8.31 16.57
CA ILE A 180 16.92 -6.92 16.99
C ILE A 180 18.06 -6.78 18.00
N ASP A 181 18.94 -7.78 18.07
CA ASP A 181 20.08 -7.82 19.01
C ASP A 181 21.11 -6.71 18.73
N ASP A 182 21.10 -6.18 17.52
CA ASP A 182 21.96 -5.08 17.06
C ASP A 182 21.35 -3.67 17.29
N LEU A 183 20.11 -3.59 17.82
CA LEU A 183 19.49 -2.32 18.14
C LEU A 183 19.83 -1.89 19.57
N ASN A 184 20.18 -0.62 19.72
CA ASN A 184 20.30 0.02 21.03
C ASN A 184 18.97 0.69 21.38
N LEU A 185 18.48 0.45 22.58
CA LEU A 185 17.33 1.12 23.17
C LEU A 185 17.76 2.38 23.90
#